data_88fc5aef64f527d7ab90d48c6fbbd688
#
_entry.id   88fc5aef64f527d7ab90d48c6fbbd688
#
_cell.length_a   1.000
_cell.length_b   1.000
_cell.length_c   1.000
_cell.angle_alpha   90.00
_cell.angle_beta   90.00
_cell.angle_gamma   90.00
#
_symmetry.space_group_name_H-M   'P 1'
#
loop_
_entity.id
_entity.type
_entity.pdbx_description
1 polymer ?
#
loop_
_entity_poly.entity_id
_entity_poly.type
_entity_poly.pdbx_seq_one_letter_code
_entity_poly.pdbx_strand_id
1 'polypeptide(L)'
;MAVKGKKVMVTVRKAPHGSIYVQESIEVMFIFATYDMDLSVVFLDDGVLALQAGQNTKELGIKGFMASLGALVDWEVTKVYVDRKSLKDRNIPEEAIIAIGKDEETDVPIRPKVLDSAEIAAMMATQHSIVSF
;
A
#
# COMPACT_ATOMS: atom_id res chain seq x y z
N MET A 1 3.22 13.54 23.73
CA MET A 1 4.14 12.56 23.14
C MET A 1 4.35 12.86 21.67
N ALA A 2 5.59 13.01 21.28
CA ALA A 2 5.92 13.32 19.89
C ALA A 2 5.85 12.05 19.03
N VAL A 3 5.00 12.03 18.00
CA VAL A 3 4.90 10.94 17.04
C VAL A 3 5.55 11.27 15.68
N LYS A 4 5.81 12.56 15.46
CA LYS A 4 6.43 13.05 14.24
C LYS A 4 7.78 12.39 13.98
N GLY A 5 7.98 11.89 12.77
CA GLY A 5 9.24 11.26 12.38
C GLY A 5 9.44 9.84 12.87
N LYS A 6 8.53 9.27 13.66
CA LYS A 6 8.63 7.86 14.06
C LYS A 6 8.43 6.95 12.85
N LYS A 7 9.29 5.97 12.71
CA LYS A 7 9.19 4.99 11.63
C LYS A 7 8.10 3.96 11.92
N VAL A 8 7.06 4.00 11.12
CA VAL A 8 5.91 3.09 11.23
C VAL A 8 5.69 2.42 9.89
N MET A 9 5.46 1.13 9.91
CA MET A 9 5.12 0.37 8.71
C MET A 9 3.70 -0.18 8.82
N VAL A 10 2.93 -0.01 7.75
CA VAL A 10 1.65 -0.69 7.56
C VAL A 10 1.87 -1.80 6.55
N THR A 11 1.55 -3.03 6.92
CA THR A 11 1.59 -4.16 6.00
C THR A 11 0.16 -4.54 5.61
N VAL A 12 -0.06 -4.72 4.31
CA VAL A 12 -1.35 -5.15 3.77
C VAL A 12 -1.17 -6.57 3.24
N ARG A 13 -1.72 -7.55 3.96
CA ARG A 13 -1.51 -8.97 3.69
C ARG A 13 -2.77 -9.72 3.29
N LYS A 14 -3.93 -9.11 3.44
CA LYS A 14 -5.22 -9.75 3.16
C LYS A 14 -5.73 -9.41 1.77
N ALA A 15 -6.49 -10.33 1.17
CA ALA A 15 -7.14 -10.09 -0.09
C ALA A 15 -8.16 -8.95 0.02
N PRO A 16 -8.34 -8.16 -1.06
CA PRO A 16 -9.21 -6.98 -1.00
C PRO A 16 -10.70 -7.29 -0.93
N HIS A 17 -11.10 -8.47 -1.39
CA HIS A 17 -12.50 -8.86 -1.44
C HIS A 17 -12.82 -9.88 -0.35
N GLY A 18 -14.00 -9.79 0.22
CA GLY A 18 -14.45 -10.66 1.29
C GLY A 18 -14.07 -10.22 2.70
N SER A 19 -13.40 -9.07 2.84
CA SER A 19 -13.07 -8.47 4.14
C SER A 19 -12.94 -6.96 4.00
N ILE A 20 -12.84 -6.29 5.14
CA ILE A 20 -12.67 -4.82 5.20
C ILE A 20 -11.22 -4.42 5.46
N TYR A 21 -10.30 -5.36 5.55
CA TYR A 21 -8.93 -5.07 5.98
C TYR A 21 -8.20 -4.10 5.05
N VAL A 22 -8.35 -4.21 3.73
CA VAL A 22 -7.70 -3.28 2.81
C VAL A 22 -8.24 -1.87 3.02
N GLN A 23 -9.55 -1.70 3.13
CA GLN A 23 -10.18 -0.41 3.37
C GLN A 23 -9.70 0.20 4.69
N GLU A 24 -9.67 -0.59 5.75
CA GLU A 24 -9.19 -0.14 7.07
C GLU A 24 -7.71 0.24 7.03
N SER A 25 -6.89 -0.52 6.30
CA SER A 25 -5.46 -0.20 6.18
C SER A 25 -5.25 1.17 5.55
N ILE A 26 -6.04 1.51 4.54
CA ILE A 26 -5.95 2.82 3.87
C ILE A 26 -6.30 3.95 4.84
N GLU A 27 -7.33 3.77 5.64
CA GLU A 27 -7.72 4.75 6.67
C GLU A 27 -6.61 4.98 7.69
N VAL A 28 -5.95 3.91 8.12
CA VAL A 28 -4.81 3.99 9.05
C VAL A 28 -3.62 4.69 8.41
N MET A 29 -3.35 4.42 7.12
CA MET A 29 -2.30 5.12 6.37
C MET A 29 -2.51 6.64 6.39
N PHE A 30 -3.73 7.09 6.17
CA PHE A 30 -4.07 8.51 6.18
C PHE A 30 -3.89 9.12 7.57
N ILE A 31 -4.27 8.40 8.61
CA ILE A 31 -4.10 8.84 9.99
C ILE A 31 -2.60 9.03 10.30
N PHE A 32 -1.77 8.04 9.98
CA PHE A 32 -0.33 8.13 10.24
C PHE A 32 0.32 9.26 9.43
N ALA A 33 -0.08 9.45 8.19
CA ALA A 33 0.41 10.55 7.36
C ALA A 33 0.02 11.92 7.95
N THR A 34 -1.20 12.03 8.49
CA THR A 34 -1.68 13.26 9.13
C THR A 34 -0.83 13.64 10.34
N TYR A 35 -0.32 12.66 11.08
CA TYR A 35 0.55 12.90 12.23
C TYR A 35 2.03 13.03 11.88
N ASP A 36 2.36 13.15 10.59
CA ASP A 36 3.73 13.32 10.10
C ASP A 36 4.67 12.19 10.52
N MET A 37 4.17 10.98 10.65
CA MET A 37 5.00 9.80 10.89
C MET A 37 5.79 9.45 9.62
N ASP A 38 6.95 8.85 9.81
CA ASP A 38 7.72 8.30 8.68
C ASP A 38 7.09 6.96 8.30
N LEU A 39 6.04 7.04 7.49
CA LEU A 39 5.21 5.90 7.11
C LEU A 39 5.78 5.16 5.90
N SER A 40 5.92 3.84 6.03
CA SER A 40 6.17 2.93 4.93
C SER A 40 5.00 1.96 4.81
N VAL A 41 4.57 1.68 3.58
CA VAL A 41 3.47 0.75 3.31
C VAL A 41 4.00 -0.39 2.46
N VAL A 42 3.72 -1.63 2.85
CA VAL A 42 4.14 -2.81 2.10
C VAL A 42 2.95 -3.70 1.82
N PHE A 43 2.73 -3.97 0.55
CA PHE A 43 1.75 -4.95 0.09
C PHE A 43 2.47 -6.28 -0.12
N LEU A 44 2.04 -7.32 0.58
CA LEU A 44 2.63 -8.66 0.47
C LEU A 44 1.54 -9.72 0.65
N ASP A 45 1.88 -10.96 0.34
CA ASP A 45 0.93 -12.08 0.35
C ASP A 45 -0.31 -11.72 -0.50
N ASP A 46 -1.51 -12.02 -0.04
CA ASP A 46 -2.75 -11.70 -0.77
C ASP A 46 -3.04 -10.20 -0.87
N GLY A 47 -2.35 -9.37 -0.07
CA GLY A 47 -2.49 -7.92 -0.16
C GLY A 47 -2.12 -7.35 -1.52
N VAL A 48 -1.23 -8.03 -2.26
CA VAL A 48 -0.85 -7.56 -3.60
C VAL A 48 -2.01 -7.59 -4.59
N LEU A 49 -3.03 -8.39 -4.33
CA LEU A 49 -4.23 -8.44 -5.17
C LEU A 49 -4.98 -7.10 -5.18
N ALA A 50 -4.83 -6.29 -4.14
CA ALA A 50 -5.43 -4.97 -4.08
C ALA A 50 -4.83 -4.00 -5.11
N LEU A 51 -3.65 -4.29 -5.61
CA LEU A 51 -2.94 -3.43 -6.56
C LEU A 51 -3.25 -3.74 -8.03
N GLN A 52 -4.08 -4.74 -8.31
CA GLN A 52 -4.49 -5.04 -9.67
C GLN A 52 -5.48 -4.01 -10.20
N ALA A 53 -5.31 -3.59 -11.45
CA ALA A 53 -6.23 -2.68 -12.12
C ALA A 53 -7.58 -3.33 -12.42
N GLY A 54 -8.62 -2.51 -12.57
CA GLY A 54 -9.92 -2.95 -13.09
C GLY A 54 -10.83 -3.67 -12.09
N GLN A 55 -10.55 -3.58 -10.79
CA GLN A 55 -11.41 -4.20 -9.78
C GLN A 55 -12.72 -3.43 -9.59
N ASN A 56 -13.81 -4.17 -9.41
CA ASN A 56 -15.14 -3.60 -9.18
C ASN A 56 -15.79 -4.31 -7.98
N THR A 57 -16.11 -3.55 -6.94
CA THR A 57 -16.68 -4.05 -5.70
C THR A 57 -18.19 -3.80 -5.57
N LYS A 58 -18.85 -3.24 -6.58
CA LYS A 58 -20.27 -2.88 -6.52
C LYS A 58 -21.18 -4.05 -6.17
N GLU A 59 -20.93 -5.19 -6.79
CA GLU A 59 -21.75 -6.38 -6.59
C GLU A 59 -21.65 -6.96 -5.19
N LEU A 60 -20.55 -6.67 -4.49
CA LEU A 60 -20.32 -7.13 -3.13
C LEU A 60 -20.90 -6.17 -2.07
N GLY A 61 -21.43 -5.03 -2.49
CA GLY A 61 -21.91 -4.00 -1.57
C GLY A 61 -20.80 -3.37 -0.73
N ILE A 62 -19.56 -3.55 -1.10
CA ILE A 62 -18.39 -3.03 -0.39
C ILE A 62 -17.93 -1.74 -1.07
N LYS A 63 -17.58 -0.74 -0.27
CA LYS A 63 -17.06 0.52 -0.79
C LYS A 63 -15.77 0.28 -1.57
N GLY A 64 -15.68 0.86 -2.76
CA GLY A 64 -14.48 0.75 -3.59
C GLY A 64 -13.27 1.37 -2.93
N PHE A 65 -12.15 0.66 -2.94
CA PHE A 65 -10.88 1.13 -2.39
C PHE A 65 -9.93 1.67 -3.48
N MET A 66 -10.21 1.37 -4.75
CA MET A 66 -9.32 1.70 -5.87
C MET A 66 -9.03 3.19 -6.00
N ALA A 67 -10.06 4.02 -5.82
CA ALA A 67 -9.89 5.47 -5.89
C ALA A 67 -8.95 5.99 -4.79
N SER A 68 -9.08 5.45 -3.58
CA SER A 68 -8.22 5.81 -2.46
C SER A 68 -6.78 5.36 -2.68
N LEU A 69 -6.57 4.14 -3.19
CA LEU A 69 -5.23 3.66 -3.53
C LEU A 69 -4.58 4.53 -4.62
N GLY A 70 -5.35 4.91 -5.63
CA GLY A 70 -4.86 5.76 -6.71
C GLY A 70 -4.55 7.20 -6.30
N ALA A 71 -4.92 7.60 -5.09
CA ALA A 71 -4.71 8.94 -4.56
C ALA A 71 -3.76 8.98 -3.35
N LEU A 72 -3.04 7.90 -3.05
CA LEU A 72 -2.17 7.84 -1.87
C LEU A 72 -1.13 8.96 -1.86
N VAL A 73 -0.54 9.28 -3.00
CA VAL A 73 0.48 10.33 -3.11
C VAL A 73 -0.11 11.70 -2.74
N ASP A 74 -1.36 11.97 -3.06
CA ASP A 74 -2.04 13.23 -2.72
C ASP A 74 -2.20 13.39 -1.20
N TRP A 75 -2.20 12.28 -0.46
CA TRP A 75 -2.25 12.26 1.00
C TRP A 75 -0.86 12.11 1.62
N GLU A 76 0.19 12.33 0.82
CA GLU A 76 1.59 12.24 1.23
C GLU A 76 2.03 10.82 1.62
N VAL A 77 1.31 9.81 1.20
CA VAL A 77 1.70 8.41 1.36
C VAL A 77 2.51 8.01 0.13
N THR A 78 3.82 8.16 0.20
CA THR A 78 4.72 8.02 -0.95
C THR A 78 5.66 6.81 -0.88
N LYS A 79 5.95 6.33 0.33
CA LYS A 79 6.82 5.16 0.55
C LYS A 79 5.99 3.89 0.51
N VAL A 80 5.60 3.49 -0.71
CA VAL A 80 4.75 2.32 -0.93
C VAL A 80 5.54 1.28 -1.69
N TYR A 81 5.55 0.07 -1.17
CA TYR A 81 6.35 -1.04 -1.68
C TYR A 81 5.47 -2.28 -1.89
N VAL A 82 5.92 -3.16 -2.77
CA VAL A 82 5.25 -4.43 -3.03
C VAL A 82 6.28 -5.55 -3.10
N ASP A 83 5.94 -6.69 -2.51
CA ASP A 83 6.80 -7.87 -2.50
C ASP A 83 6.78 -8.58 -3.85
N ARG A 84 7.95 -8.66 -4.49
CA ARG A 84 8.11 -9.31 -5.80
C ARG A 84 7.69 -10.78 -5.77
N LYS A 85 8.06 -11.51 -4.72
CA LYS A 85 7.70 -12.92 -4.59
C LYS A 85 6.18 -13.10 -4.52
N SER A 86 5.50 -12.25 -3.80
CA SER A 86 4.03 -12.31 -3.69
C SER A 86 3.34 -12.08 -5.03
N LEU A 87 3.84 -11.13 -5.84
CA LEU A 87 3.35 -10.90 -7.18
C LEU A 87 3.57 -12.13 -8.07
N LYS A 88 4.79 -12.67 -8.02
CA LYS A 88 5.18 -13.82 -8.84
C LYS A 88 4.36 -15.06 -8.52
N ASP A 89 4.15 -15.34 -7.23
CA ASP A 89 3.36 -16.49 -6.78
C ASP A 89 1.89 -16.40 -7.23
N ARG A 90 1.41 -15.20 -7.53
CA ARG A 90 0.02 -14.94 -7.94
C ARG A 90 -0.10 -14.58 -9.42
N ASN A 91 0.98 -14.73 -10.17
CA ASN A 91 1.03 -14.44 -11.61
C ASN A 91 0.58 -13.01 -11.95
N ILE A 92 0.97 -12.05 -11.13
CA ILE A 92 0.70 -10.63 -11.37
C ILE A 92 1.95 -10.00 -11.97
N PRO A 93 1.92 -9.54 -13.23
CA PRO A 93 3.06 -8.83 -13.82
C PRO A 93 3.31 -7.52 -13.08
N GLU A 94 4.57 -7.14 -12.92
CA GLU A 94 4.91 -5.89 -12.22
C GLU A 94 4.32 -4.67 -12.92
N GLU A 95 4.20 -4.70 -14.24
CA GLU A 95 3.60 -3.62 -15.04
C GLU A 95 2.08 -3.53 -14.92
N ALA A 96 1.42 -4.52 -14.32
CA ALA A 96 -0.04 -4.53 -14.11
C ALA A 96 -0.46 -3.88 -12.79
N ILE A 97 0.48 -3.39 -12.00
CA ILE A 97 0.21 -2.71 -10.73
C ILE A 97 -0.32 -1.30 -11.00
N ILE A 98 -1.33 -0.89 -10.23
CA ILE A 98 -1.91 0.45 -10.38
C ILE A 98 -0.95 1.54 -9.93
N ALA A 99 -1.15 2.75 -10.44
CA ALA A 99 -0.48 3.94 -9.94
C ALA A 99 -1.15 4.39 -8.64
N ILE A 100 -0.35 4.96 -7.73
CA ILE A 100 -0.83 5.52 -6.46
C ILE A 100 -0.89 7.04 -6.49
N GLY A 101 -0.63 7.64 -7.64
CA GLY A 101 -0.65 9.07 -7.88
C GLY A 101 0.13 9.43 -9.11
N LYS A 102 0.38 10.71 -9.29
CA LYS A 102 1.16 11.26 -10.40
C LYS A 102 2.13 12.31 -9.89
N ASP A 103 3.24 12.45 -10.60
CA ASP A 103 4.14 13.58 -10.39
C ASP A 103 3.45 14.86 -10.89
N GLU A 104 3.40 15.88 -10.05
CA GLU A 104 2.69 17.14 -10.37
C GLU A 104 3.29 17.91 -11.56
N GLU A 105 4.61 17.80 -11.73
CA GLU A 105 5.31 18.53 -12.79
C GLU A 105 5.30 17.80 -14.13
N THR A 106 5.50 16.48 -14.10
CA THR A 106 5.68 15.67 -15.31
C THR A 106 4.43 14.90 -15.72
N ASP A 107 3.43 14.81 -14.82
CA ASP A 107 2.22 14.01 -15.00
C ASP A 107 2.50 12.51 -15.17
N VAL A 108 3.70 12.07 -14.81
CA VAL A 108 4.10 10.66 -14.89
C VAL A 108 3.47 9.88 -13.74
N PRO A 109 2.83 8.71 -14.00
CA PRO A 109 2.26 7.89 -12.94
C PRO A 109 3.34 7.40 -11.97
N ILE A 110 3.02 7.44 -10.67
CA ILE A 110 3.87 6.90 -9.61
C ILE A 110 3.27 5.57 -9.17
N ARG A 111 4.07 4.52 -9.21
CA ARG A 111 3.65 3.17 -8.81
C ARG A 111 4.41 2.72 -7.56
N PRO A 112 3.83 1.78 -6.78
CA PRO A 112 4.58 1.15 -5.70
C PRO A 112 5.89 0.56 -6.21
N LYS A 113 6.94 0.67 -5.41
CA LYS A 113 8.24 0.12 -5.77
C LYS A 113 8.28 -1.37 -5.44
N VAL A 114 8.68 -2.17 -6.41
CA VAL A 114 8.82 -3.63 -6.22
C VAL A 114 10.14 -3.92 -5.53
N LEU A 115 10.09 -4.65 -4.42
CA LEU A 115 11.26 -5.04 -3.65
C LEU A 115 11.30 -6.55 -3.47
N ASP A 116 12.50 -7.09 -3.28
CA ASP A 116 12.69 -8.48 -2.91
C ASP A 116 12.35 -8.68 -1.43
N SER A 117 11.94 -9.89 -1.06
CA SER A 117 11.55 -10.20 0.32
C SER A 117 12.66 -9.91 1.33
N ALA A 118 13.93 -10.10 0.96
CA ALA A 118 15.07 -9.79 1.81
C ALA A 118 15.17 -8.29 2.10
N GLU A 119 14.91 -7.44 1.10
CA GLU A 119 14.91 -5.99 1.26
C GLU A 119 13.78 -5.53 2.18
N ILE A 120 12.60 -6.14 2.02
CA ILE A 120 11.44 -5.86 2.88
C ILE A 120 11.74 -6.26 4.33
N ALA A 121 12.32 -7.44 4.54
CA ALA A 121 12.69 -7.89 5.89
C ALA A 121 13.69 -6.94 6.55
N ALA A 122 14.69 -6.47 5.80
CA ALA A 122 15.66 -5.50 6.31
C ALA A 122 14.97 -4.18 6.69
N MET A 123 14.02 -3.74 5.89
CA MET A 123 13.23 -2.53 6.15
C MET A 123 12.39 -2.69 7.42
N MET A 124 11.74 -3.85 7.60
CA MET A 124 10.94 -4.16 8.79
C MET A 124 11.76 -4.02 10.07
N ALA A 125 13.01 -4.48 10.03
CA ALA A 125 13.90 -4.43 11.19
C ALA A 125 14.23 -3.02 11.66
N THR A 126 14.04 -2.01 10.81
CA THR A 126 14.32 -0.61 11.14
C THR A 126 13.11 0.16 11.69
N GLN A 127 11.94 -0.47 11.70
CA GLN A 127 10.71 0.20 12.09
C GLN A 127 10.54 0.28 13.60
N HIS A 128 9.96 1.39 14.06
CA HIS A 128 9.57 1.53 15.46
C HIS A 128 8.34 0.66 15.76
N SER A 129 7.39 0.62 14.84
CA SER A 129 6.18 -0.20 14.97
C SER A 129 5.73 -0.70 13.59
N ILE A 130 5.12 -1.89 13.58
CA ILE A 130 4.51 -2.47 12.38
C ILE A 130 3.06 -2.81 12.72
N VAL A 131 2.14 -2.32 11.88
CA VAL A 131 0.70 -2.61 12.01
C VAL A 131 0.30 -3.42 10.78
N SER A 132 -0.24 -4.61 10.98
CA SER A 132 -0.58 -5.54 9.90
C SER A 132 -2.09 -5.68 9.70
N PHE A 133 -2.48 -5.72 8.44
CA PHE A 133 -3.87 -5.93 8.03
C PHE A 133 -4.01 -7.12 7.09
#